data_a79fe52787c29314e06f094258ffcd21
#
_entry.id   a79fe52787c29314e06f094258ffcd21
#
_cell.length_a   1.000
_cell.length_b   1.000
_cell.length_c   1.000
_cell.angle_alpha   90.00
_cell.angle_beta   90.00
_cell.angle_gamma   90.00
#
_symmetry.space_group_name_H-M   'P 1'
#
loop_
_entity.id
_entity.type
_entity.pdbx_description
1 polymer ?
#
loop_
_entity_poly.entity_id
_entity_poly.type
_entity_poly.pdbx_seq_one_letter_code
_entity_poly.pdbx_strand_id
1 'polypeptide(L)'
;MLGNKVLMITGGTGSFGNTVLNRFLTTDIAQIRVLSRDEKKQEDMRLHYASAKLKFYIGDVRDPASVMNAMRGVDYVFHAAALKQVPSCEFFPMEAIRTNVLGTENVLNAAIENRVQRVILLSTDKAVYPINAMGISKAMAEKVLIAKARSVTSTRSEEHTS
;
A
#
# COMPACT_ATOMS: atom_id res chain seq x y z
N MET A 1 -4.72 -21.02 -1.33
CA MET A 1 -3.36 -21.37 -1.77
C MET A 1 -2.68 -20.14 -2.37
N LEU A 2 -1.48 -19.82 -1.91
CA LEU A 2 -0.72 -18.62 -2.28
C LEU A 2 0.57 -18.95 -3.05
N GLY A 3 0.77 -20.22 -3.43
CA GLY A 3 2.05 -20.76 -3.91
C GLY A 3 2.71 -20.04 -5.08
N ASN A 4 1.94 -19.35 -5.95
CA ASN A 4 2.48 -18.58 -7.08
C ASN A 4 2.23 -17.08 -6.92
N LYS A 5 1.83 -16.62 -5.72
CA LYS A 5 1.39 -15.25 -5.51
C LYS A 5 2.51 -14.36 -4.98
N VAL A 6 2.47 -13.11 -5.40
CA VAL A 6 3.36 -12.04 -4.96
C VAL A 6 2.54 -11.02 -4.16
N LEU A 7 2.93 -10.82 -2.92
CA LEU A 7 2.37 -9.81 -2.03
C LEU A 7 3.29 -8.59 -1.98
N MET A 8 2.74 -7.40 -2.12
CA MET A 8 3.44 -6.15 -1.82
C MET A 8 2.90 -5.53 -0.54
N ILE A 9 3.79 -5.03 0.30
CA ILE A 9 3.47 -4.25 1.50
C ILE A 9 4.12 -2.89 1.35
N THR A 10 3.32 -1.84 1.15
CA THR A 10 3.82 -0.47 1.19
C THR A 10 3.90 0.00 2.63
N GLY A 11 4.95 0.73 2.98
CA GLY A 11 5.21 1.06 4.37
C GLY A 11 5.54 -0.17 5.22
N GLY A 12 6.06 -1.22 4.59
CA GLY A 12 6.27 -2.53 5.19
C GLY A 12 7.35 -2.57 6.28
N THR A 13 8.12 -1.51 6.46
CA THR A 13 9.12 -1.40 7.54
C THR A 13 8.52 -0.92 8.87
N GLY A 14 7.24 -0.54 8.90
CA GLY A 14 6.51 -0.18 10.13
C GLY A 14 6.02 -1.40 10.90
N SER A 15 5.42 -1.16 12.07
CA SER A 15 4.91 -2.23 12.96
C SER A 15 3.86 -3.12 12.28
N PHE A 16 2.89 -2.50 11.60
CA PHE A 16 1.84 -3.23 10.88
C PHE A 16 2.44 -4.05 9.72
N GLY A 17 3.36 -3.46 8.95
CA GLY A 17 4.03 -4.14 7.86
C GLY A 17 4.79 -5.37 8.33
N ASN A 18 5.51 -5.27 9.46
CA ASN A 18 6.18 -6.41 10.07
C ASN A 18 5.21 -7.51 10.51
N THR A 19 4.06 -7.14 11.09
CA THR A 19 3.04 -8.10 11.50
C THR A 19 2.48 -8.87 10.30
N VAL A 20 2.14 -8.17 9.22
CA VAL A 20 1.65 -8.77 7.97
C VAL A 20 2.72 -9.68 7.37
N LEU A 21 3.96 -9.21 7.29
CA LEU A 21 5.08 -9.97 6.77
C LEU A 21 5.28 -11.27 7.55
N ASN A 22 5.33 -11.22 8.88
CA ASN A 22 5.44 -12.40 9.71
C ASN A 22 4.34 -13.43 9.44
N ARG A 23 3.12 -12.96 9.28
CA ARG A 23 1.96 -13.83 9.00
C ARG A 23 2.11 -14.55 7.67
N PHE A 24 2.55 -13.86 6.63
CA PHE A 24 2.65 -14.43 5.29
C PHE A 24 3.93 -15.23 5.05
N LEU A 25 5.02 -14.96 5.76
CA LEU A 25 6.25 -15.75 5.66
C LEU A 25 6.05 -17.24 6.01
N THR A 26 5.08 -17.55 6.88
CA THR A 26 4.75 -18.92 7.28
C THR A 26 3.85 -19.65 6.28
N THR A 27 3.41 -18.97 5.23
CA THR A 27 2.55 -19.53 4.18
C THR A 27 3.37 -20.02 2.99
N ASP A 28 2.69 -20.60 1.99
CA ASP A 28 3.28 -21.01 0.72
C ASP A 28 3.46 -19.85 -0.29
N ILE A 29 3.35 -18.59 0.16
CA ILE A 29 3.51 -17.43 -0.73
C ILE A 29 4.85 -17.44 -1.45
N ALA A 30 4.85 -17.09 -2.74
CA ALA A 30 6.06 -17.13 -3.55
C ALA A 30 7.02 -15.99 -3.22
N GLN A 31 6.51 -14.78 -3.05
CA GLN A 31 7.33 -13.60 -2.81
C GLN A 31 6.58 -12.55 -2.00
N ILE A 32 7.30 -11.85 -1.13
CA ILE A 32 6.81 -10.67 -0.42
C ILE A 32 7.72 -9.49 -0.76
N ARG A 33 7.15 -8.43 -1.31
CA ARG A 33 7.85 -7.19 -1.63
C ARG A 33 7.55 -6.14 -0.58
N VAL A 34 8.59 -5.55 -0.02
CA VAL A 34 8.49 -4.44 0.93
C VAL A 34 8.91 -3.16 0.23
N LEU A 35 7.98 -2.22 0.07
CA LEU A 35 8.23 -0.89 -0.47
C LEU A 35 8.25 0.12 0.66
N SER A 36 9.36 0.80 0.85
CA SER A 36 9.50 1.89 1.83
C SER A 36 10.61 2.85 1.45
N ARG A 37 10.64 4.01 2.11
CA ARG A 37 11.71 5.00 1.94
C ARG A 37 12.91 4.73 2.83
N ASP A 38 12.76 3.90 3.86
CA ASP A 38 13.73 3.72 4.93
C ASP A 38 14.68 2.57 4.61
N GLU A 39 15.81 2.92 4.00
CA GLU A 39 16.87 1.99 3.63
C GLU A 39 17.42 1.22 4.83
N LYS A 40 17.63 1.90 5.97
CA LYS A 40 18.17 1.27 7.16
C LYS A 40 17.23 0.20 7.72
N LYS A 41 15.96 0.52 7.85
CA LYS A 41 14.96 -0.46 8.30
C LYS A 41 14.83 -1.65 7.35
N GLN A 42 14.95 -1.42 6.06
CA GLN A 42 14.96 -2.51 5.07
C GLN A 42 16.17 -3.43 5.28
N GLU A 43 17.35 -2.88 5.52
CA GLU A 43 18.54 -3.68 5.80
C GLU A 43 18.40 -4.47 7.09
N ASP A 44 17.93 -3.84 8.16
CA ASP A 44 17.66 -4.50 9.43
C ASP A 44 16.67 -5.68 9.26
N MET A 45 15.62 -5.49 8.46
CA MET A 45 14.65 -6.55 8.13
C MET A 45 15.28 -7.67 7.30
N ARG A 46 16.11 -7.33 6.32
CA ARG A 46 16.80 -8.31 5.49
C ARG A 46 17.65 -9.24 6.33
N LEU A 47 18.41 -8.67 7.26
CA LEU A 47 19.27 -9.44 8.18
C LEU A 47 18.45 -10.25 9.19
N HIS A 48 17.38 -9.67 9.72
CA HIS A 48 16.55 -10.33 10.74
C HIS A 48 15.77 -11.51 10.17
N TYR A 49 15.12 -11.35 9.04
CA TYR A 49 14.28 -12.41 8.45
C TYR A 49 15.07 -13.42 7.62
N ALA A 50 16.16 -13.00 7.01
CA ALA A 50 17.05 -13.82 6.18
C ALA A 50 16.30 -14.81 5.24
N SER A 51 15.22 -14.32 4.61
CA SER A 51 14.34 -15.15 3.79
C SER A 51 14.50 -14.82 2.30
N ALA A 52 14.67 -15.84 1.47
CA ALA A 52 14.72 -15.70 0.02
C ALA A 52 13.41 -15.20 -0.61
N LYS A 53 12.27 -15.34 0.09
CA LYS A 53 10.97 -14.85 -0.35
C LYS A 53 10.87 -13.32 -0.29
N LEU A 54 11.70 -12.65 0.52
CA LEU A 54 11.66 -11.21 0.70
C LEU A 54 12.42 -10.47 -0.38
N LYS A 55 11.77 -9.46 -0.95
CA LYS A 55 12.38 -8.49 -1.85
C LYS A 55 12.09 -7.09 -1.35
N PHE A 56 13.12 -6.25 -1.33
CA PHE A 56 13.05 -4.89 -0.82
C PHE A 56 13.18 -3.90 -1.98
N TYR A 57 12.27 -2.92 -1.98
CA TYR A 57 12.25 -1.82 -2.93
C TYR A 57 12.33 -0.51 -2.16
N ILE A 58 13.33 0.29 -2.45
CA ILE A 58 13.40 1.66 -1.95
C ILE A 58 12.55 2.52 -2.87
N GLY A 59 11.56 3.19 -2.30
CA GLY A 59 10.67 4.05 -3.07
C GLY A 59 9.66 4.77 -2.19
N ASP A 60 9.02 5.75 -2.81
CA ASP A 60 8.05 6.63 -2.16
C ASP A 60 6.70 6.49 -2.85
N VAL A 61 5.63 6.28 -2.09
CA VAL A 61 4.27 6.19 -2.65
C VAL A 61 3.81 7.51 -3.30
N ARG A 62 4.46 8.62 -2.98
CA ARG A 62 4.24 9.92 -3.63
C ARG A 62 4.79 9.99 -5.05
N ASP A 63 5.68 9.07 -5.42
CA ASP A 63 6.24 8.96 -6.76
C ASP A 63 5.56 7.85 -7.54
N PRO A 64 4.71 8.19 -8.54
CA PRO A 64 3.99 7.20 -9.34
C PRO A 64 4.91 6.20 -10.05
N ALA A 65 6.06 6.65 -10.56
CA ALA A 65 6.99 5.81 -11.29
C ALA A 65 7.62 4.75 -10.38
N SER A 66 8.00 5.13 -9.17
CA SER A 66 8.55 4.24 -8.16
C SER A 66 7.56 3.13 -7.79
N VAL A 67 6.30 3.51 -7.55
CA VAL A 67 5.22 2.56 -7.22
C VAL A 67 4.94 1.62 -8.40
N MET A 68 4.80 2.17 -9.59
CA MET A 68 4.53 1.39 -10.81
C MET A 68 5.61 0.33 -11.05
N ASN A 69 6.87 0.71 -10.91
CA ASN A 69 8.00 -0.18 -11.12
C ASN A 69 8.03 -1.34 -10.11
N ALA A 70 7.78 -1.04 -8.83
CA ALA A 70 7.73 -2.05 -7.77
C ALA A 70 6.50 -2.99 -7.87
N MET A 71 5.42 -2.54 -8.54
CA MET A 71 4.13 -3.24 -8.62
C MET A 71 4.09 -4.32 -9.71
N ARG A 72 5.04 -4.37 -10.63
CA ARG A 72 5.02 -5.33 -11.74
C ARG A 72 4.99 -6.77 -11.24
N GLY A 73 3.97 -7.52 -11.67
CA GLY A 73 3.78 -8.92 -11.30
C GLY A 73 3.27 -9.15 -9.87
N VAL A 74 2.78 -8.11 -9.18
CA VAL A 74 2.17 -8.22 -7.87
C VAL A 74 0.72 -8.69 -7.99
N ASP A 75 0.33 -9.62 -7.13
CA ASP A 75 -1.04 -10.15 -7.07
C ASP A 75 -1.88 -9.48 -5.97
N TYR A 76 -1.27 -9.19 -4.81
CA TYR A 76 -1.94 -8.63 -3.64
C TYR A 76 -1.15 -7.46 -3.07
N VAL A 77 -1.86 -6.44 -2.57
CA VAL A 77 -1.23 -5.27 -1.94
C VAL A 77 -1.84 -5.02 -0.56
N PHE A 78 -0.99 -4.89 0.45
CA PHE A 78 -1.31 -4.22 1.71
C PHE A 78 -0.71 -2.83 1.69
N HIS A 79 -1.56 -1.82 1.59
CA HIS A 79 -1.14 -0.43 1.56
C HIS A 79 -1.19 0.17 2.97
N ALA A 80 -0.02 0.22 3.61
CA ALA A 80 0.16 0.74 4.98
C ALA A 80 1.03 2.00 5.04
N ALA A 81 1.59 2.45 3.92
CA ALA A 81 2.37 3.68 3.86
C ALA A 81 1.48 4.89 4.13
N ALA A 82 1.74 5.62 5.19
CA ALA A 82 0.97 6.79 5.59
C ALA A 82 1.76 7.66 6.57
N LEU A 83 1.43 8.95 6.61
CA LEU A 83 1.73 9.80 7.76
C LEU A 83 0.67 9.56 8.82
N LYS A 84 1.10 9.17 10.02
CA LYS A 84 0.21 8.67 11.09
C LYS A 84 0.20 9.55 12.35
N GLN A 85 1.20 10.41 12.48
CA GLN A 85 1.32 11.26 13.67
C GLN A 85 0.41 12.47 13.52
N VAL A 86 -0.58 12.60 14.43
CA VAL A 86 -1.54 13.70 14.39
C VAL A 86 -0.85 15.06 14.44
N PRO A 87 0.10 15.33 15.37
CA PRO A 87 0.78 16.63 15.39
C PRO A 87 1.52 16.94 14.08
N SER A 88 2.22 15.98 13.51
CA SER A 88 2.94 16.17 12.24
C SER A 88 2.00 16.50 11.09
N CYS A 89 0.85 15.85 11.02
CA CYS A 89 -0.16 16.12 9.99
C CYS A 89 -0.81 17.50 10.18
N GLU A 90 -1.01 17.94 11.42
CA GLU A 90 -1.53 19.28 11.71
C GLU A 90 -0.54 20.38 11.31
N PHE A 91 0.75 20.18 11.57
CA PHE A 91 1.80 21.12 11.14
C PHE A 91 2.05 21.09 9.63
N PHE A 92 1.91 19.94 9.00
CA PHE A 92 2.20 19.74 7.58
C PHE A 92 1.04 19.06 6.86
N PRO A 93 -0.15 19.69 6.78
CA PRO A 93 -1.33 19.05 6.22
C PRO A 93 -1.18 18.69 4.74
N MET A 94 -0.42 19.46 3.97
CA MET A 94 -0.15 19.13 2.57
C MET A 94 0.71 17.87 2.42
N GLU A 95 1.62 17.60 3.35
CA GLU A 95 2.38 16.35 3.35
C GLU A 95 1.49 15.15 3.69
N ALA A 96 0.52 15.34 4.59
CA ALA A 96 -0.51 14.33 4.86
C ALA A 96 -1.33 14.01 3.61
N ILE A 97 -1.76 15.03 2.87
CA ILE A 97 -2.49 14.86 1.60
C ILE A 97 -1.62 14.15 0.56
N ARG A 98 -0.38 14.58 0.36
CA ARG A 98 0.52 13.98 -0.63
C ARG A 98 0.78 12.50 -0.36
N THR A 99 0.98 12.12 0.89
CA THR A 99 1.25 10.73 1.26
C THR A 99 -0.03 9.92 1.36
N ASN A 100 -1.01 10.38 2.15
CA ASN A 100 -2.18 9.58 2.49
C ASN A 100 -3.23 9.56 1.38
N VAL A 101 -3.39 10.64 0.63
CA VAL A 101 -4.38 10.74 -0.46
C VAL A 101 -3.75 10.44 -1.81
N LEU A 102 -2.80 11.27 -2.25
CA LEU A 102 -2.17 11.11 -3.57
C LEU A 102 -1.32 9.85 -3.63
N GLY A 103 -0.63 9.50 -2.55
CA GLY A 103 0.11 8.23 -2.45
C GLY A 103 -0.81 7.02 -2.57
N THR A 104 -1.99 7.05 -1.96
CA THR A 104 -3.00 6.01 -2.12
C THR A 104 -3.49 5.94 -3.56
N GLU A 105 -3.76 7.06 -4.20
CA GLU A 105 -4.15 7.10 -5.61
C GLU A 105 -3.07 6.48 -6.51
N ASN A 106 -1.81 6.80 -6.29
CA ASN A 106 -0.69 6.22 -7.04
C ASN A 106 -0.62 4.70 -6.89
N VAL A 107 -0.81 4.20 -5.68
CA VAL A 107 -0.85 2.75 -5.41
C VAL A 107 -2.02 2.08 -6.14
N LEU A 108 -3.20 2.69 -6.10
CA LEU A 108 -4.39 2.16 -6.76
C LEU A 108 -4.26 2.19 -8.29
N ASN A 109 -3.73 3.26 -8.86
CA ASN A 109 -3.48 3.35 -10.30
C ASN A 109 -2.48 2.28 -10.76
N ALA A 110 -1.39 2.10 -10.01
CA ALA A 110 -0.41 1.05 -10.31
C ALA A 110 -1.00 -0.35 -10.18
N ALA A 111 -1.87 -0.57 -9.18
CA ALA A 111 -2.55 -1.84 -8.98
C ALA A 111 -3.51 -2.17 -10.14
N ILE A 112 -4.27 -1.19 -10.62
CA ILE A 112 -5.17 -1.35 -11.78
C ILE A 112 -4.36 -1.67 -13.03
N GLU A 113 -3.33 -0.91 -13.32
CA GLU A 113 -2.45 -1.09 -14.49
C GLU A 113 -1.79 -2.47 -14.51
N ASN A 114 -1.34 -2.95 -13.34
CA ASN A 114 -0.68 -4.25 -13.18
C ASN A 114 -1.67 -5.41 -12.91
N ARG A 115 -2.97 -5.18 -12.99
CA ARG A 115 -4.03 -6.19 -12.77
C ARG A 115 -3.91 -6.90 -11.44
N VAL A 116 -3.55 -6.16 -10.39
CA VAL A 116 -3.52 -6.66 -9.01
C VAL A 116 -4.92 -7.19 -8.64
N GLN A 117 -4.96 -8.35 -8.03
CA GLN A 117 -6.23 -9.02 -7.71
C GLN A 117 -6.95 -8.36 -6.53
N ARG A 118 -6.20 -7.92 -5.51
CA ARG A 118 -6.77 -7.26 -4.33
C ARG A 118 -5.82 -6.24 -3.74
N VAL A 119 -6.39 -5.11 -3.34
CA VAL A 119 -5.72 -4.08 -2.55
C VAL A 119 -6.44 -3.92 -1.22
N ILE A 120 -5.70 -3.98 -0.13
CA ILE A 120 -6.19 -3.70 1.21
C ILE A 120 -5.53 -2.41 1.68
N LEU A 121 -6.35 -1.39 1.94
CA LEU A 121 -5.92 -0.12 2.50
C LEU A 121 -6.04 -0.16 4.02
N LEU A 122 -4.94 0.10 4.70
CA LEU A 122 -4.95 0.27 6.14
C LEU A 122 -5.56 1.63 6.50
N SER A 123 -6.65 1.62 7.23
CA SER A 123 -7.31 2.82 7.72
C SER A 123 -7.15 2.99 9.25
N THR A 124 -7.93 3.83 9.85
CA THR A 124 -7.89 4.18 11.27
C THR A 124 -9.29 4.55 11.77
N ASP A 125 -9.53 4.35 13.06
CA ASP A 125 -10.74 4.83 13.74
C ASP A 125 -10.93 6.35 13.62
N LYS A 126 -9.83 7.10 13.52
CA LYS A 126 -9.85 8.57 13.35
C LYS A 126 -10.41 9.03 12.00
N ALA A 127 -10.58 8.12 11.04
CA ALA A 127 -11.23 8.40 9.76
C ALA A 127 -12.76 8.35 9.84
N VAL A 128 -13.35 7.76 10.88
CA VAL A 128 -14.81 7.60 11.04
C VAL A 128 -15.49 8.94 11.33
N TYR A 129 -14.92 9.69 12.29
CA TYR A 129 -15.33 11.06 12.58
C TYR A 129 -14.10 11.98 12.53
N PRO A 130 -13.67 12.37 11.33
CA PRO A 130 -12.38 13.02 11.15
C PRO A 130 -12.42 14.48 11.61
N ILE A 131 -11.65 14.79 12.67
CA ILE A 131 -11.52 16.14 13.23
C ILE A 131 -10.12 16.73 13.10
N ASN A 132 -9.16 15.97 12.64
CA ASN A 132 -7.78 16.40 12.46
C ASN A 132 -7.26 16.04 11.05
N ALA A 133 -6.18 16.68 10.64
CA ALA A 133 -5.62 16.51 9.30
C ALA A 133 -5.28 15.05 8.97
N MET A 134 -4.77 14.29 9.94
CA MET A 134 -4.47 12.86 9.73
C MET A 134 -5.75 12.07 9.45
N GLY A 135 -6.78 12.19 10.30
CA GLY A 135 -8.06 11.51 10.13
C GLY A 135 -8.77 11.92 8.84
N ILE A 136 -8.78 13.22 8.51
CA ILE A 136 -9.38 13.75 7.27
C ILE A 136 -8.68 13.17 6.03
N SER A 137 -7.36 13.14 6.02
CA SER A 137 -6.60 12.58 4.89
C SER A 137 -6.83 11.08 4.73
N LYS A 138 -6.93 10.33 5.81
CA LYS A 138 -7.24 8.90 5.78
C LYS A 138 -8.68 8.63 5.31
N ALA A 139 -9.65 9.44 5.75
CA ALA A 139 -11.03 9.35 5.27
C ALA A 139 -11.11 9.63 3.76
N MET A 140 -10.37 10.63 3.27
CA MET A 140 -10.30 10.91 1.83
C MET A 140 -9.66 9.75 1.06
N ALA A 141 -8.63 9.12 1.61
CA ALA A 141 -8.02 7.94 1.00
C ALA A 141 -9.01 6.78 0.83
N GLU A 142 -9.89 6.56 1.82
CA GLU A 142 -10.99 5.58 1.70
C GLU A 142 -11.96 5.94 0.57
N LYS A 143 -12.29 7.22 0.40
CA LYS A 143 -13.15 7.69 -0.70
C LYS A 143 -12.49 7.46 -2.06
N VAL A 144 -11.19 7.69 -2.16
CA VAL A 144 -10.43 7.42 -3.40
C VAL A 144 -10.45 5.93 -3.72
N LEU A 145 -10.24 5.05 -2.74
CA LEU A 145 -10.34 3.60 -2.92
C LEU A 145 -11.72 3.18 -3.46
N ILE A 146 -12.80 3.68 -2.86
CA ILE A 146 -14.17 3.35 -3.26
C ILE A 146 -14.45 3.84 -4.70
N ALA A 147 -14.03 5.06 -5.02
CA ALA A 147 -14.22 5.62 -6.35
C ALA A 147 -13.48 4.80 -7.43
N LYS A 148 -12.22 4.43 -7.16
CA LYS A 148 -11.43 3.58 -8.09
C LYS A 148 -12.06 2.18 -8.25
N ALA A 149 -12.52 1.56 -7.17
CA ALA A 149 -13.17 0.25 -7.23
C ALA A 149 -14.43 0.28 -8.11
N ARG A 150 -15.23 1.33 -8.01
CA ARG A 150 -16.42 1.50 -8.86
C ARG A 150 -16.06 1.64 -10.34
N SER A 151 -15.04 2.42 -10.68
CA SER A 151 -14.61 2.61 -12.07
C SER A 151 -14.15 1.30 -12.72
N VAL A 152 -13.40 0.47 -12.00
CA VAL A 152 -12.95 -0.83 -12.49
C VAL A 152 -14.11 -1.81 -12.70
N THR A 153 -15.10 -1.79 -11.82
CA THR A 153 -16.29 -2.65 -11.94
C THR A 153 -17.14 -2.26 -13.14
N SER A 154 -17.35 -0.95 -13.40
CA SER A 154 -18.11 -0.47 -14.55
C SER A 154 -17.45 -0.86 -15.88
N THR A 155 -16.15 -0.70 -16.00
CA THR A 155 -15.40 -1.08 -17.20
C THR A 155 -15.51 -2.57 -17.51
N ARG A 156 -15.44 -3.42 -16.49
CA ARG A 156 -15.60 -4.88 -16.68
C ARG A 156 -17.02 -5.27 -17.11
N SER A 157 -18.04 -4.55 -16.68
CA SER A 157 -19.42 -4.83 -17.10
C SER A 157 -19.68 -4.44 -18.56
N GLU A 158 -18.98 -3.43 -19.07
CA GLU A 158 -19.07 -3.01 -20.47
C GLU A 158 -18.35 -3.99 -21.42
N GLU A 159 -17.24 -4.58 -21.00
CA GLU A 159 -16.51 -5.60 -21.78
C GLU A 159 -17.30 -6.91 -21.94
N HIS A 160 -18.26 -7.21 -21.06
CA HIS A 160 -19.10 -8.40 -21.12
C HIS A 160 -20.38 -8.22 -21.95
N THR A 161 -20.67 -7.02 -22.45
CA THR A 161 -21.88 -6.69 -23.22
C THR A 161 -21.63 -6.43 -24.71
N SER A 162 -20.43 -6.67 -25.22
CA SER A 162 -20.06 -6.49 -26.65
C SER A 162 -19.88 -7.82 -27.38
#